data_ede407a7772b1fe8ada82d2bd2af4869
#
_entry.id   ede407a7772b1fe8ada82d2bd2af4869
#
_cell.length_a   1.000
_cell.length_b   1.000
_cell.length_c   1.000
_cell.angle_alpha   90.00
_cell.angle_beta   90.00
_cell.angle_gamma   90.00
#
_symmetry.space_group_name_H-M   'P 1'
#
loop_
_entity.id
_entity.type
_entity.pdbx_description
1 polymer ?
#
loop_
_entity_poly.entity_id
_entity_poly.type
_entity_poly.pdbx_seq_one_letter_code
_entity_poly.pdbx_strand_id
1 'polypeptide(L)'
;LVIRDTRAEVSLVSDSVCGGVEVTATAGTTWDDLVREAIASQWAGFAPLSGIPGTVGAAPVQNIGAYGAEVAELIASVRAWDRLKGRVVYLALTDLKLAYRDSLLKQSLRSVEAGGGRLWGPTGRWVVLSVTFQVRQAYMSHPIAYKQLAGHLGVELGDRVEATDLRQAVLELRRSKGMVLDPADHNTWSSGSFFTNPVLTQEQADKLPSQAPRFEVTDHSMIVGTRPAPVVPGLVKTSAAWLIQHAGFGPGFALDDAAPASLSTVHVLAITNRGNASAADIEALAKTVIAGVRDKYGLTLVPEPVRVGLDF
;
A
#
# COMPACT_ATOMS: atom_id res chain seq x y z
N LEU A 1 18.70 -2.90 -17.80
CA LEU A 1 19.49 -2.30 -16.70
C LEU A 1 18.59 -2.09 -15.49
N VAL A 2 18.96 -2.65 -14.36
CA VAL A 2 18.31 -2.42 -13.05
C VAL A 2 19.24 -1.56 -12.21
N ILE A 3 18.73 -0.45 -11.67
CA ILE A 3 19.48 0.44 -10.77
C ILE A 3 18.82 0.34 -9.38
N ARG A 4 19.63 0.04 -8.37
CA ARG A 4 19.23 0.03 -6.96
C ARG A 4 19.90 1.18 -6.23
N ASP A 5 19.10 2.01 -5.55
CA ASP A 5 19.63 2.98 -4.60
C ASP A 5 20.00 2.24 -3.31
N THR A 6 21.27 2.34 -2.90
CA THR A 6 21.80 1.69 -1.69
C THR A 6 22.02 2.68 -0.54
N ARG A 7 21.67 3.94 -0.72
CA ARG A 7 21.72 4.92 0.37
C ARG A 7 20.64 4.59 1.40
N ALA A 8 20.98 4.66 2.67
CA ALA A 8 20.11 4.34 3.79
C ALA A 8 20.24 5.40 4.89
N GLU A 9 19.98 6.66 4.51
CA GLU A 9 20.15 7.81 5.37
C GLU A 9 18.79 8.37 5.79
N VAL A 10 18.64 8.66 7.08
CA VAL A 10 17.52 9.40 7.66
C VAL A 10 18.09 10.64 8.32
N SER A 11 17.57 11.80 7.98
CA SER A 11 18.11 13.10 8.46
C SER A 11 16.98 13.94 9.04
N LEU A 12 17.13 14.39 10.28
CA LEU A 12 16.30 15.40 10.88
C LEU A 12 16.61 16.74 10.21
N VAL A 13 15.61 17.33 9.56
CA VAL A 13 15.74 18.62 8.86
C VAL A 13 15.40 19.77 9.80
N SER A 14 14.30 19.64 10.51
CA SER A 14 13.87 20.62 11.50
C SER A 14 13.07 19.96 12.62
N ASP A 15 13.17 20.55 13.80
CA ASP A 15 12.39 20.20 14.98
C ASP A 15 11.91 21.51 15.62
N SER A 16 10.60 21.77 15.54
CA SER A 16 10.04 22.98 16.09
C SER A 16 8.74 22.70 16.84
N VAL A 17 8.57 23.37 17.96
CA VAL A 17 7.39 23.23 18.84
C VAL A 17 6.09 23.53 18.08
N CYS A 18 6.12 24.47 17.14
CA CYS A 18 4.93 24.90 16.39
C CYS A 18 4.79 24.21 15.02
N GLY A 19 5.91 23.83 14.39
CA GLY A 19 5.94 23.25 13.04
C GLY A 19 5.96 21.73 13.01
N GLY A 20 6.19 21.09 14.16
CA GLY A 20 6.45 19.65 14.22
C GLY A 20 7.85 19.29 13.73
N VAL A 21 8.04 18.01 13.43
CA VAL A 21 9.32 17.42 13.01
C VAL A 21 9.31 17.22 11.51
N GLU A 22 10.33 17.72 10.82
CA GLU A 22 10.58 17.46 9.41
C GLU A 22 11.78 16.50 9.27
N VAL A 23 11.52 15.36 8.62
CA VAL A 23 12.51 14.28 8.45
C VAL A 23 12.63 13.94 6.98
N THR A 24 13.84 13.84 6.46
CA THR A 24 14.10 13.37 5.10
C THR A 24 14.80 12.01 5.14
N ALA A 25 14.26 11.04 4.40
CA ALA A 25 14.89 9.74 4.20
C ALA A 25 15.22 9.51 2.72
N THR A 26 16.39 8.91 2.45
CA THR A 26 16.79 8.55 1.08
C THR A 26 15.93 7.43 0.53
N ALA A 27 15.75 7.38 -0.79
CA ALA A 27 14.86 6.42 -1.45
C ALA A 27 15.23 4.95 -1.21
N GLY A 28 16.53 4.67 -1.01
CA GLY A 28 17.04 3.32 -0.74
C GLY A 28 16.85 2.84 0.69
N THR A 29 16.52 3.72 1.64
CA THR A 29 16.27 3.35 3.04
C THR A 29 15.16 2.32 3.11
N THR A 30 15.37 1.23 3.86
CA THR A 30 14.32 0.23 4.11
C THR A 30 13.15 0.89 4.84
N TRP A 31 11.92 0.68 4.38
CA TRP A 31 10.76 1.30 5.00
C TRP A 31 10.62 0.98 6.48
N ASP A 32 10.76 -0.30 6.85
CA ASP A 32 10.58 -0.69 8.26
C ASP A 32 11.72 -0.22 9.18
N ASP A 33 12.92 0.05 8.62
CA ASP A 33 14.01 0.70 9.37
C ASP A 33 13.65 2.14 9.70
N LEU A 34 13.10 2.90 8.73
CA LEU A 34 12.57 4.24 9.00
C LEU A 34 11.45 4.21 10.05
N VAL A 35 10.54 3.24 9.97
CA VAL A 35 9.45 3.09 10.97
C VAL A 35 10.01 2.85 12.37
N ARG A 36 11.03 1.98 12.50
CA ARG A 36 11.69 1.73 13.81
C ARG A 36 12.35 2.98 14.37
N GLU A 37 13.09 3.70 13.52
CA GLU A 37 13.73 4.94 13.91
C GLU A 37 12.70 6.02 14.29
N ALA A 38 11.62 6.15 13.53
CA ALA A 38 10.54 7.09 13.82
C ALA A 38 9.90 6.83 15.18
N ILE A 39 9.64 5.55 15.53
CA ILE A 39 9.09 5.20 16.84
C ILE A 39 10.10 5.51 17.96
N ALA A 40 11.37 5.15 17.78
CA ALA A 40 12.43 5.42 18.76
C ALA A 40 12.63 6.93 18.99
N SER A 41 12.46 7.73 17.94
CA SER A 41 12.57 9.20 17.98
C SER A 41 11.23 9.89 18.31
N GLN A 42 10.18 9.14 18.63
CA GLN A 42 8.84 9.65 18.94
C GLN A 42 8.20 10.47 17.78
N TRP A 43 8.49 10.12 16.53
CA TRP A 43 7.83 10.70 15.36
C TRP A 43 6.53 9.96 15.10
N ALA A 44 5.41 10.60 15.36
CA ALA A 44 4.09 9.97 15.33
C ALA A 44 3.62 9.62 13.90
N GLY A 45 2.77 8.59 13.80
CA GLY A 45 2.05 8.23 12.58
C GLY A 45 2.62 7.05 11.80
N PHE A 46 3.86 6.65 12.02
CA PHE A 46 4.51 5.55 11.29
C PHE A 46 4.10 4.15 11.78
N ALA A 47 3.75 3.99 13.04
CA ALA A 47 3.55 2.68 13.68
C ALA A 47 2.51 1.77 12.98
N PRO A 48 1.37 2.24 12.44
CA PRO A 48 0.43 1.41 11.69
C PRO A 48 1.02 0.81 10.40
N LEU A 49 2.07 1.45 9.85
CA LEU A 49 2.72 1.06 8.60
C LEU A 49 3.93 0.12 8.82
N SER A 50 4.07 -0.42 10.04
CA SER A 50 5.14 -1.36 10.43
C SER A 50 5.13 -2.64 9.60
N GLY A 51 6.31 -3.15 9.29
CA GLY A 51 6.49 -4.42 8.59
C GLY A 51 6.04 -4.42 7.12
N ILE A 52 5.73 -3.27 6.52
CA ILE A 52 5.51 -3.17 5.07
C ILE A 52 6.87 -3.34 4.38
N PRO A 53 7.02 -4.30 3.46
CA PRO A 53 8.27 -4.50 2.75
C PRO A 53 8.54 -3.40 1.74
N GLY A 54 9.82 -3.24 1.37
CA GLY A 54 10.24 -2.28 0.36
C GLY A 54 11.01 -1.11 0.93
N THR A 55 11.13 -0.04 0.15
CA THR A 55 11.96 1.13 0.47
C THR A 55 11.15 2.41 0.55
N VAL A 56 11.70 3.42 1.21
CA VAL A 56 11.12 4.75 1.34
C VAL A 56 10.74 5.34 -0.02
N GLY A 57 11.58 5.14 -1.05
CA GLY A 57 11.29 5.66 -2.39
C GLY A 57 10.09 5.00 -3.08
N ALA A 58 9.74 3.77 -2.70
CA ALA A 58 8.57 3.09 -3.23
C ALA A 58 7.26 3.50 -2.51
N ALA A 59 7.35 3.99 -1.28
CA ALA A 59 6.20 4.32 -0.46
C ALA A 59 5.22 5.33 -1.12
N PRO A 60 5.66 6.50 -1.66
CA PRO A 60 4.77 7.44 -2.31
C PRO A 60 4.24 6.97 -3.67
N VAL A 61 4.93 6.03 -4.35
CA VAL A 61 4.48 5.52 -5.65
C VAL A 61 3.14 4.81 -5.52
N GLN A 62 3.00 4.03 -4.46
CA GLN A 62 1.83 3.20 -4.20
C GLN A 62 0.86 3.84 -3.19
N ASN A 63 1.22 4.99 -2.59
CA ASN A 63 0.56 5.49 -1.40
C ASN A 63 0.34 4.35 -0.40
N ILE A 64 1.44 3.76 0.08
CA ILE A 64 1.34 2.59 0.96
C ILE A 64 0.45 2.89 2.16
N GLY A 65 -0.33 1.89 2.57
CA GLY A 65 -1.24 2.05 3.69
C GLY A 65 -1.62 0.72 4.32
N ALA A 66 -1.82 0.73 5.61
CA ALA A 66 -2.25 -0.41 6.41
C ALA A 66 -2.94 0.07 7.69
N TYR A 67 -3.85 -0.75 8.21
CA TYR A 67 -4.51 -0.54 9.51
C TYR A 67 -5.13 0.85 9.70
N GLY A 68 -5.71 1.41 8.63
CA GLY A 68 -6.39 2.71 8.66
C GLY A 68 -5.49 3.92 8.48
N ALA A 69 -4.19 3.75 8.24
CA ALA A 69 -3.25 4.83 7.95
C ALA A 69 -2.69 4.72 6.52
N GLU A 70 -2.36 5.83 5.91
CA GLU A 70 -1.68 5.92 4.62
C GLU A 70 -0.47 6.85 4.71
N VAL A 71 0.57 6.58 3.90
CA VAL A 71 1.78 7.39 3.91
C VAL A 71 1.54 8.83 3.47
N ALA A 72 0.47 9.09 2.73
CA ALA A 72 0.02 10.44 2.36
C ALA A 72 -0.15 11.36 3.57
N GLU A 73 -0.52 10.80 4.74
CA GLU A 73 -0.72 11.55 5.99
C GLU A 73 0.59 12.06 6.60
N LEU A 74 1.72 11.54 6.13
CA LEU A 74 3.06 11.82 6.67
C LEU A 74 3.94 12.61 5.69
N ILE A 75 3.71 12.47 4.38
CA ILE A 75 4.56 13.06 3.34
C ILE A 75 4.34 14.58 3.26
N ALA A 76 5.43 15.34 3.30
CA ALA A 76 5.46 16.75 2.94
C ALA A 76 5.83 16.95 1.46
N SER A 77 6.89 16.25 1.00
CA SER A 77 7.37 16.37 -0.37
C SER A 77 8.21 15.16 -0.81
N VAL A 78 8.39 15.04 -2.13
CA VAL A 78 9.26 14.05 -2.74
C VAL A 78 10.27 14.75 -3.64
N ARG A 79 11.56 14.48 -3.43
CA ARG A 79 12.63 14.87 -4.35
C ARG A 79 12.84 13.75 -5.35
N ALA A 80 12.71 14.04 -6.64
CA ALA A 80 12.77 13.04 -7.70
C ALA A 80 13.59 13.51 -8.90
N TRP A 81 14.17 12.57 -9.64
CA TRP A 81 14.69 12.82 -10.98
C TRP A 81 13.55 12.71 -11.99
N ASP A 82 13.22 13.82 -12.66
CA ASP A 82 12.25 13.83 -13.76
C ASP A 82 12.94 13.40 -15.07
N ARG A 83 12.67 12.19 -15.50
CA ARG A 83 13.27 11.60 -16.72
C ARG A 83 12.86 12.33 -18.00
N LEU A 84 11.71 13.00 -18.01
CA LEU A 84 11.27 13.81 -19.14
C LEU A 84 12.04 15.12 -19.24
N LYS A 85 12.26 15.78 -18.08
CA LYS A 85 12.94 17.07 -18.01
C LYS A 85 14.46 16.97 -17.88
N GLY A 86 14.99 15.77 -17.61
CA GLY A 86 16.42 15.53 -17.39
C GLY A 86 17.00 16.30 -16.20
N ARG A 87 16.19 16.52 -15.14
CA ARG A 87 16.63 17.27 -13.94
C ARG A 87 15.94 16.80 -12.68
N VAL A 88 16.51 17.15 -11.55
CA VAL A 88 15.90 16.97 -10.24
C VAL A 88 14.73 17.96 -10.09
N VAL A 89 13.61 17.47 -9.53
CA VAL A 89 12.42 18.24 -9.19
C VAL A 89 12.00 17.91 -7.76
N TYR A 90 11.26 18.83 -7.16
CA TYR A 90 10.58 18.65 -5.89
C TYR A 90 9.08 18.64 -6.17
N LEU A 91 8.40 17.62 -5.70
CA LEU A 91 6.96 17.43 -5.81
C LEU A 91 6.38 17.60 -4.41
N ALA A 92 5.58 18.63 -4.20
CA ALA A 92 4.83 18.79 -2.97
C ALA A 92 3.76 17.69 -2.83
N LEU A 93 3.21 17.49 -1.64
CA LEU A 93 2.14 16.52 -1.40
C LEU A 93 1.00 16.66 -2.42
N THR A 94 0.57 17.88 -2.70
CA THR A 94 -0.50 18.18 -3.67
C THR A 94 -0.17 17.79 -5.11
N ASP A 95 1.11 17.87 -5.49
CA ASP A 95 1.57 17.48 -6.83
C ASP A 95 1.54 15.95 -7.02
N LEU A 96 1.66 15.20 -5.93
CA LEU A 96 1.71 13.73 -5.96
C LEU A 96 0.35 13.10 -6.29
N LYS A 97 -0.76 13.82 -6.09
CA LYS A 97 -2.13 13.34 -6.34
C LYS A 97 -2.36 11.96 -5.72
N LEU A 98 -1.97 11.82 -4.45
CA LEU A 98 -2.09 10.56 -3.74
C LEU A 98 -3.55 10.16 -3.56
N ALA A 99 -3.86 8.92 -3.90
CA ALA A 99 -5.17 8.31 -3.75
C ALA A 99 -5.00 6.87 -3.27
N TYR A 100 -6.11 6.17 -3.04
CA TYR A 100 -6.06 4.77 -2.62
C TYR A 100 -5.24 3.92 -3.60
N ARG A 101 -4.06 3.46 -3.17
CA ARG A 101 -3.10 2.66 -3.96
C ARG A 101 -2.71 3.31 -5.30
N ASP A 102 -2.73 4.64 -5.38
CA ASP A 102 -2.39 5.40 -6.58
C ASP A 102 -1.66 6.71 -6.27
N SER A 103 -0.94 7.23 -7.28
CA SER A 103 -0.23 8.49 -7.25
C SER A 103 0.06 8.97 -8.67
N LEU A 104 0.41 10.25 -8.84
CA LEU A 104 0.95 10.76 -10.10
C LEU A 104 2.17 9.93 -10.57
N LEU A 105 3.02 9.49 -9.63
CA LEU A 105 4.19 8.67 -9.91
C LEU A 105 3.78 7.35 -10.57
N LYS A 106 2.80 6.64 -9.98
CA LYS A 106 2.26 5.38 -10.50
C LYS A 106 1.48 5.58 -11.80
N GLN A 107 0.69 6.63 -11.89
CA GLN A 107 -0.09 6.94 -13.10
C GLN A 107 0.80 7.11 -14.32
N SER A 108 2.03 7.63 -14.19
CA SER A 108 2.96 7.77 -15.31
C SER A 108 3.37 6.44 -15.96
N LEU A 109 3.14 5.30 -15.29
CA LEU A 109 3.39 3.96 -15.85
C LEU A 109 2.32 3.55 -16.88
N ARG A 110 1.09 4.09 -16.75
CA ARG A 110 -0.10 3.61 -17.47
C ARG A 110 -0.92 4.70 -18.17
N SER A 111 -0.57 5.98 -17.98
CA SER A 111 -1.24 7.13 -18.59
C SER A 111 -0.24 7.99 -19.36
N VAL A 112 -0.53 8.21 -20.63
CA VAL A 112 0.24 9.12 -21.49
C VAL A 112 0.18 10.54 -20.96
N GLU A 113 -0.98 10.99 -20.49
CA GLU A 113 -1.17 12.33 -19.91
C GLU A 113 -0.31 12.52 -18.65
N ALA A 114 -0.43 11.63 -17.67
CA ALA A 114 0.37 11.68 -16.45
C ALA A 114 1.88 11.54 -16.76
N GLY A 115 2.23 10.75 -17.78
CA GLY A 115 3.60 10.59 -18.25
C GLY A 115 4.17 11.81 -18.98
N GLY A 116 3.35 12.81 -19.31
CA GLY A 116 3.77 14.00 -20.07
C GLY A 116 4.00 13.71 -21.55
N GLY A 117 3.08 12.98 -22.17
CA GLY A 117 3.08 12.66 -23.59
C GLY A 117 3.55 11.25 -23.94
N ARG A 118 3.92 10.42 -22.96
CA ARG A 118 4.34 9.01 -23.19
C ARG A 118 4.11 8.12 -21.97
N LEU A 119 4.07 6.80 -22.18
CA LEU A 119 4.12 5.79 -21.12
C LEU A 119 5.57 5.54 -20.68
N TRP A 120 5.76 5.24 -19.39
CA TRP A 120 7.07 5.10 -18.77
C TRP A 120 7.28 3.73 -18.11
N GLY A 121 6.55 2.72 -18.42
CA GLY A 121 6.72 1.41 -17.78
C GLY A 121 8.12 0.79 -18.01
N PRO A 122 8.58 -0.11 -17.12
CA PRO A 122 8.07 -0.42 -15.81
C PRO A 122 8.52 0.55 -14.70
N THR A 123 9.49 1.44 -15.00
CA THR A 123 9.90 2.54 -14.10
C THR A 123 9.22 3.82 -14.55
N GLY A 124 8.53 4.51 -13.62
CA GLY A 124 7.79 5.73 -13.90
C GLY A 124 8.64 6.90 -14.41
N ARG A 125 7.97 8.00 -14.79
CA ARG A 125 8.62 9.23 -15.22
C ARG A 125 9.56 9.78 -14.15
N TRP A 126 9.16 9.70 -12.90
CA TRP A 126 9.93 10.22 -11.77
C TRP A 126 10.61 9.09 -11.00
N VAL A 127 11.93 9.16 -10.90
CA VAL A 127 12.72 8.27 -10.03
C VAL A 127 12.89 8.99 -8.68
N VAL A 128 12.27 8.46 -7.64
CA VAL A 128 12.35 9.03 -6.29
C VAL A 128 13.78 8.94 -5.77
N LEU A 129 14.31 10.05 -5.24
CA LEU A 129 15.64 10.17 -4.67
C LEU A 129 15.62 10.27 -3.14
N SER A 130 14.62 10.96 -2.59
CA SER A 130 14.33 11.05 -1.16
C SER A 130 12.88 11.46 -0.93
N VAL A 131 12.38 11.17 0.27
CA VAL A 131 11.04 11.58 0.72
C VAL A 131 11.20 12.38 2.00
N THR A 132 10.54 13.53 2.06
CA THR A 132 10.47 14.37 3.25
C THR A 132 9.12 14.17 3.91
N PHE A 133 9.15 13.88 5.19
CA PHE A 133 7.96 13.67 6.04
C PHE A 133 7.83 14.84 7.00
N GLN A 134 6.58 15.25 7.28
CA GLN A 134 6.28 16.21 8.32
C GLN A 134 5.31 15.58 9.31
N VAL A 135 5.75 15.44 10.55
CA VAL A 135 5.07 14.66 11.58
C VAL A 135 5.08 15.40 12.92
N ARG A 136 4.27 14.93 13.84
CA ARG A 136 4.28 15.44 15.22
C ARG A 136 5.26 14.62 16.06
N GLN A 137 5.86 15.27 17.03
CA GLN A 137 6.57 14.55 18.08
C GLN A 137 5.58 14.09 19.14
N ALA A 138 5.43 12.78 19.28
CA ALA A 138 4.57 12.17 20.30
C ALA A 138 4.91 10.68 20.45
N TYR A 139 4.89 10.19 21.69
CA TYR A 139 5.07 8.76 21.99
C TYR A 139 3.79 7.95 21.79
N MET A 140 2.62 8.61 21.84
CA MET A 140 1.32 8.00 21.58
C MET A 140 1.01 7.96 20.07
N SER A 141 0.31 6.95 19.67
CA SER A 141 -0.20 6.79 18.31
C SER A 141 -1.19 7.88 17.91
N HIS A 142 -1.47 8.00 16.61
CA HIS A 142 -2.73 8.61 16.16
C HIS A 142 -3.93 7.80 16.67
N PRO A 143 -5.16 8.35 16.69
CA PRO A 143 -6.34 7.59 17.03
C PRO A 143 -6.47 6.32 16.20
N ILE A 144 -6.74 5.17 16.84
CA ILE A 144 -6.89 3.90 16.14
C ILE A 144 -8.18 3.93 15.31
N ALA A 145 -8.03 3.80 13.99
CA ALA A 145 -9.14 3.84 13.04
C ALA A 145 -9.54 2.46 12.47
N TYR A 146 -8.84 1.38 12.85
CA TYR A 146 -9.05 0.06 12.26
C TYR A 146 -9.56 -0.95 13.30
N LYS A 147 -10.80 -1.43 13.10
CA LYS A 147 -11.53 -2.26 14.07
C LYS A 147 -10.78 -3.53 14.51
N GLN A 148 -10.14 -4.24 13.56
CA GLN A 148 -9.38 -5.46 13.90
C GLN A 148 -8.18 -5.15 14.80
N LEU A 149 -7.52 -4.00 14.57
CA LEU A 149 -6.38 -3.56 15.37
C LEU A 149 -6.83 -3.13 16.77
N ALA A 150 -7.94 -2.36 16.87
CA ALA A 150 -8.54 -1.99 18.15
C ALA A 150 -8.90 -3.24 18.98
N GLY A 151 -9.58 -4.21 18.36
CA GLY A 151 -9.92 -5.47 19.02
C GLY A 151 -8.70 -6.28 19.46
N HIS A 152 -7.62 -6.30 18.67
CA HIS A 152 -6.37 -6.99 19.03
C HIS A 152 -5.65 -6.33 20.22
N LEU A 153 -5.71 -5.00 20.30
CA LEU A 153 -5.16 -4.21 21.39
C LEU A 153 -6.06 -4.16 22.65
N GLY A 154 -7.31 -4.59 22.55
CA GLY A 154 -8.28 -4.51 23.64
C GLY A 154 -8.73 -3.09 23.95
N VAL A 155 -8.78 -2.21 22.93
CA VAL A 155 -9.18 -0.81 23.05
C VAL A 155 -10.32 -0.45 22.10
N GLU A 156 -10.92 0.74 22.27
CA GLU A 156 -11.98 1.22 21.39
C GLU A 156 -11.42 1.97 20.17
N LEU A 157 -12.24 2.10 19.12
CA LEU A 157 -11.92 2.98 17.99
C LEU A 157 -11.82 4.44 18.47
N GLY A 158 -10.75 5.11 18.07
CA GLY A 158 -10.45 6.47 18.50
C GLY A 158 -9.47 6.58 19.68
N ASP A 159 -9.24 5.48 20.40
CA ASP A 159 -8.23 5.43 21.45
C ASP A 159 -6.82 5.59 20.89
N ARG A 160 -5.89 5.96 21.77
CA ARG A 160 -4.45 6.07 21.48
C ARG A 160 -3.69 5.13 22.39
N VAL A 161 -2.69 4.47 21.85
CA VAL A 161 -1.77 3.59 22.58
C VAL A 161 -0.33 4.04 22.34
N GLU A 162 0.62 3.52 23.09
CA GLU A 162 2.03 3.75 22.80
C GLU A 162 2.39 3.22 21.41
N ALA A 163 3.24 3.97 20.70
CA ALA A 163 3.63 3.60 19.33
C ALA A 163 4.36 2.26 19.26
N THR A 164 5.07 1.88 20.32
CA THR A 164 5.73 0.58 20.49
C THR A 164 4.72 -0.58 20.56
N ASP A 165 3.67 -0.42 21.36
CA ASP A 165 2.62 -1.43 21.51
C ASP A 165 1.81 -1.58 20.22
N LEU A 166 1.51 -0.44 19.58
CA LEU A 166 0.86 -0.43 18.28
C LEU A 166 1.68 -1.18 17.22
N ARG A 167 3.01 -0.93 17.16
CA ARG A 167 3.91 -1.65 16.26
C ARG A 167 3.88 -3.16 16.52
N GLN A 168 3.96 -3.56 17.79
CA GLN A 168 3.91 -4.98 18.17
C GLN A 168 2.64 -5.64 17.66
N ALA A 169 1.48 -5.05 17.95
CA ALA A 169 0.17 -5.53 17.53
C ALA A 169 0.04 -5.61 15.99
N VAL A 170 0.53 -4.60 15.28
CA VAL A 170 0.56 -4.60 13.81
C VAL A 170 1.40 -5.74 13.28
N LEU A 171 2.60 -5.97 13.79
CA LEU A 171 3.47 -7.06 13.36
C LEU A 171 2.87 -8.43 13.64
N GLU A 172 2.20 -8.61 14.76
CA GLU A 172 1.48 -9.86 15.11
C GLU A 172 0.34 -10.13 14.12
N LEU A 173 -0.50 -9.13 13.86
CA LEU A 173 -1.57 -9.23 12.87
C LEU A 173 -1.05 -9.47 11.45
N ARG A 174 0.10 -8.89 11.09
CA ARG A 174 0.72 -9.14 9.80
C ARG A 174 1.29 -10.55 9.69
N ARG A 175 1.94 -11.05 10.74
CA ARG A 175 2.43 -12.44 10.79
C ARG A 175 1.29 -13.44 10.67
N SER A 176 0.18 -13.23 11.37
CA SER A 176 -1.00 -14.11 11.29
C SER A 176 -1.61 -14.20 9.89
N LYS A 177 -1.34 -13.20 9.03
CA LYS A 177 -1.77 -13.14 7.63
C LYS A 177 -0.68 -13.53 6.62
N GLY A 178 0.48 -14.02 7.09
CA GLY A 178 1.62 -14.31 6.21
C GLY A 178 2.22 -13.07 5.52
N MET A 179 2.07 -11.88 6.13
CA MET A 179 2.51 -10.60 5.56
C MET A 179 3.88 -10.11 6.08
N VAL A 180 4.55 -10.92 6.85
CA VAL A 180 5.95 -10.72 7.28
C VAL A 180 6.75 -11.91 6.79
N LEU A 181 7.82 -11.67 6.04
CA LEU A 181 8.60 -12.73 5.40
C LEU A 181 9.17 -13.70 6.45
N ASP A 182 8.86 -14.96 6.28
CA ASP A 182 9.48 -16.11 6.94
C ASP A 182 9.93 -17.10 5.87
N PRO A 183 11.24 -17.35 5.70
CA PRO A 183 11.74 -18.28 4.70
C PRO A 183 11.23 -19.72 4.85
N ALA A 184 10.75 -20.11 6.03
CA ALA A 184 10.21 -21.45 6.30
C ALA A 184 8.71 -21.58 5.98
N ASP A 185 7.99 -20.47 5.79
CA ASP A 185 6.56 -20.47 5.49
C ASP A 185 6.26 -19.87 4.11
N HIS A 186 5.90 -20.73 3.16
CA HIS A 186 5.54 -20.31 1.80
C HIS A 186 4.30 -19.40 1.74
N ASN A 187 3.46 -19.31 2.76
CA ASN A 187 2.38 -18.30 2.82
C ASN A 187 2.92 -16.87 2.83
N THR A 188 4.18 -16.70 3.24
CA THR A 188 4.85 -15.39 3.28
C THR A 188 5.58 -15.04 1.98
N TRP A 189 5.71 -16.01 1.03
CA TRP A 189 6.41 -15.82 -0.23
C TRP A 189 5.50 -15.17 -1.27
N SER A 190 5.10 -13.96 -1.00
CA SER A 190 4.19 -13.15 -1.82
C SER A 190 4.65 -11.70 -1.90
N SER A 191 4.07 -10.93 -2.81
CA SER A 191 4.21 -9.47 -2.86
C SER A 191 3.17 -8.72 -1.99
N GLY A 192 2.56 -9.40 -1.02
CA GLY A 192 1.41 -8.90 -0.25
C GLY A 192 0.09 -9.10 -0.98
N SER A 193 -0.90 -8.25 -0.72
CA SER A 193 -2.17 -8.28 -1.46
C SER A 193 -1.91 -8.08 -2.95
N PHE A 194 -2.34 -9.04 -3.77
CA PHE A 194 -2.10 -9.00 -5.21
C PHE A 194 -3.10 -8.12 -5.96
N PHE A 195 -4.31 -7.96 -5.41
CA PHE A 195 -5.37 -7.15 -6.00
C PHE A 195 -5.74 -5.99 -5.10
N THR A 196 -5.99 -4.83 -5.72
CA THR A 196 -6.58 -3.68 -5.02
C THR A 196 -8.06 -3.92 -4.73
N ASN A 197 -8.56 -3.33 -3.66
CA ASN A 197 -9.99 -3.28 -3.40
C ASN A 197 -10.68 -2.43 -4.48
N PRO A 198 -11.70 -2.96 -5.19
CA PRO A 198 -12.39 -2.19 -6.22
C PRO A 198 -13.08 -0.95 -5.66
N VAL A 199 -12.89 0.18 -6.35
CA VAL A 199 -13.67 1.41 -6.14
C VAL A 199 -14.74 1.45 -7.22
N LEU A 200 -16.00 1.53 -6.80
CA LEU A 200 -17.19 1.38 -7.62
C LEU A 200 -18.03 2.66 -7.57
N THR A 201 -18.81 2.91 -8.60
CA THR A 201 -19.94 3.84 -8.48
C THR A 201 -21.02 3.24 -7.56
N GLN A 202 -21.90 4.09 -7.02
CA GLN A 202 -23.03 3.61 -6.21
C GLN A 202 -23.86 2.58 -6.99
N GLU A 203 -24.15 2.82 -8.27
CA GLU A 203 -24.90 1.89 -9.13
C GLU A 203 -24.22 0.52 -9.26
N GLN A 204 -22.90 0.49 -9.39
CA GLN A 204 -22.15 -0.78 -9.43
C GLN A 204 -22.18 -1.50 -8.07
N ALA A 205 -22.04 -0.75 -6.97
CA ALA A 205 -22.09 -1.32 -5.63
C ALA A 205 -23.48 -1.90 -5.29
N ASP A 206 -24.55 -1.29 -5.78
CA ASP A 206 -25.93 -1.75 -5.55
C ASP A 206 -26.24 -3.09 -6.25
N LYS A 207 -25.49 -3.43 -7.31
CA LYS A 207 -25.58 -4.73 -8.00
C LYS A 207 -24.91 -5.87 -7.24
N LEU A 208 -24.07 -5.55 -6.24
CA LEU A 208 -23.43 -6.57 -5.41
C LEU A 208 -24.40 -7.09 -4.33
N PRO A 209 -24.25 -8.36 -3.89
CA PRO A 209 -25.01 -8.89 -2.76
C PRO A 209 -24.91 -7.97 -1.53
N SER A 210 -25.97 -7.93 -0.72
CA SER A 210 -26.02 -7.07 0.48
C SER A 210 -24.93 -7.38 1.49
N GLN A 211 -24.44 -8.63 1.52
CA GLN A 211 -23.35 -9.08 2.39
C GLN A 211 -21.97 -8.59 1.93
N ALA A 212 -21.82 -8.10 0.69
CA ALA A 212 -20.56 -7.56 0.21
C ALA A 212 -20.18 -6.32 1.04
N PRO A 213 -18.95 -6.27 1.61
CA PRO A 213 -18.53 -5.12 2.40
C PRO A 213 -18.54 -3.84 1.58
N ARG A 214 -18.94 -2.74 2.21
CA ARG A 214 -18.97 -1.39 1.63
C ARG A 214 -18.23 -0.43 2.55
N PHE A 215 -17.27 0.30 1.98
CA PHE A 215 -16.45 1.26 2.69
C PHE A 215 -16.49 2.60 1.96
N GLU A 216 -16.35 3.68 2.71
CA GLU A 216 -16.17 5.01 2.16
C GLU A 216 -14.87 5.11 1.37
N VAL A 217 -14.87 5.97 0.36
CA VAL A 217 -13.69 6.37 -0.40
C VAL A 217 -13.31 7.76 0.04
N THR A 218 -12.06 7.97 0.43
CA THR A 218 -11.53 9.25 0.89
C THR A 218 -10.55 9.84 -0.11
N ASP A 219 -10.54 11.17 -0.26
CA ASP A 219 -9.61 11.89 -1.14
C ASP A 219 -8.41 12.38 -0.34
N HIS A 220 -7.31 11.63 -0.40
CA HIS A 220 -6.07 11.97 0.29
C HIS A 220 -5.28 13.09 -0.39
N SER A 221 -5.63 13.50 -1.61
CA SER A 221 -5.03 14.68 -2.25
C SER A 221 -5.46 16.01 -1.61
N MET A 222 -6.54 15.96 -0.82
CA MET A 222 -7.14 17.12 -0.15
C MET A 222 -6.82 17.17 1.34
N ILE A 223 -5.81 16.44 1.82
CA ILE A 223 -5.39 16.52 3.22
C ILE A 223 -4.82 17.91 3.51
N VAL A 224 -5.45 18.63 4.44
CA VAL A 224 -4.98 19.94 4.90
C VAL A 224 -4.82 19.90 6.43
N GLY A 225 -3.58 19.83 6.87
CA GLY A 225 -3.23 19.82 8.29
C GLY A 225 -3.75 18.58 9.02
N THR A 226 -4.56 18.77 10.08
CA THR A 226 -5.07 17.69 10.93
C THR A 226 -6.48 17.22 10.58
N ARG A 227 -7.06 17.71 9.49
CA ARG A 227 -8.41 17.33 9.10
C ARG A 227 -8.39 15.96 8.43
N PRO A 228 -9.37 15.10 8.72
CA PRO A 228 -9.54 13.86 7.98
C PRO A 228 -9.70 14.13 6.47
N ALA A 229 -9.21 13.21 5.65
CA ALA A 229 -9.44 13.27 4.21
C ALA A 229 -10.96 13.27 3.94
N PRO A 230 -11.47 14.14 3.07
CA PRO A 230 -12.90 14.21 2.77
C PRO A 230 -13.38 12.94 2.06
N VAL A 231 -14.62 12.54 2.34
CA VAL A 231 -15.27 11.43 1.63
C VAL A 231 -15.64 11.87 0.22
N VAL A 232 -15.37 11.02 -0.77
CA VAL A 232 -15.75 11.22 -2.18
C VAL A 232 -17.18 10.75 -2.39
N PRO A 233 -18.15 11.64 -2.64
CA PRO A 233 -19.53 11.25 -2.83
C PRO A 233 -19.72 10.35 -4.06
N GLY A 234 -20.63 9.38 -3.96
CA GLY A 234 -21.01 8.51 -5.08
C GLY A 234 -20.01 7.40 -5.41
N LEU A 235 -18.95 7.27 -4.63
CA LEU A 235 -17.99 6.16 -4.73
C LEU A 235 -18.06 5.26 -3.50
N VAL A 236 -17.96 3.96 -3.73
CA VAL A 236 -17.96 2.91 -2.70
C VAL A 236 -16.79 1.97 -2.95
N LYS A 237 -15.98 1.71 -1.94
CA LYS A 237 -14.93 0.69 -2.00
C LYS A 237 -15.48 -0.64 -1.46
N THR A 238 -15.20 -1.75 -2.16
CA THR A 238 -15.57 -3.10 -1.69
C THR A 238 -14.35 -3.97 -1.47
N SER A 239 -14.52 -5.12 -0.81
CA SER A 239 -13.43 -6.03 -0.48
C SER A 239 -13.12 -6.98 -1.64
N ALA A 240 -11.92 -6.87 -2.24
CA ALA A 240 -11.44 -7.85 -3.21
C ALA A 240 -11.34 -9.27 -2.59
N ALA A 241 -10.94 -9.39 -1.32
CA ALA A 241 -10.91 -10.68 -0.63
C ALA A 241 -12.29 -11.33 -0.56
N TRP A 242 -13.32 -10.55 -0.24
CA TRP A 242 -14.70 -11.04 -0.22
C TRP A 242 -15.14 -11.51 -1.60
N LEU A 243 -14.89 -10.73 -2.64
CA LEU A 243 -15.25 -11.08 -4.02
C LEU A 243 -14.54 -12.37 -4.46
N ILE A 244 -13.26 -12.51 -4.20
CA ILE A 244 -12.46 -13.69 -4.54
C ILE A 244 -13.03 -14.93 -3.85
N GLN A 245 -13.21 -14.90 -2.52
CA GLN A 245 -13.74 -16.04 -1.76
C GLN A 245 -15.14 -16.44 -2.23
N HIS A 246 -16.02 -15.47 -2.47
CA HIS A 246 -17.37 -15.75 -2.92
C HIS A 246 -17.47 -16.04 -4.42
N ALA A 247 -16.41 -15.81 -5.19
CA ALA A 247 -16.31 -16.33 -6.57
C ALA A 247 -15.86 -17.80 -6.63
N GLY A 248 -15.56 -18.42 -5.48
CA GLY A 248 -15.17 -19.83 -5.39
C GLY A 248 -13.66 -20.06 -5.19
N PHE A 249 -12.87 -18.99 -5.01
CA PHE A 249 -11.44 -19.05 -4.80
C PHE A 249 -11.12 -18.93 -3.30
N GLY A 250 -11.17 -20.04 -2.57
CA GLY A 250 -10.89 -20.09 -1.15
C GLY A 250 -9.40 -20.02 -0.80
N PRO A 251 -9.07 -20.02 0.52
CA PRO A 251 -7.69 -20.13 0.98
C PRO A 251 -7.00 -21.38 0.39
N GLY A 252 -5.77 -21.20 -0.12
CA GLY A 252 -4.99 -22.28 -0.72
C GLY A 252 -5.43 -22.67 -2.13
N PHE A 253 -6.38 -21.98 -2.75
CA PHE A 253 -6.78 -22.28 -4.13
C PHE A 253 -5.58 -22.25 -5.07
N ALA A 254 -5.45 -23.30 -5.89
CA ALA A 254 -4.43 -23.48 -6.92
C ALA A 254 -5.10 -23.96 -8.20
N LEU A 255 -4.41 -23.88 -9.35
CA LEU A 255 -4.96 -24.32 -10.64
C LEU A 255 -5.07 -25.84 -10.73
N ASP A 256 -4.18 -26.55 -10.05
CA ASP A 256 -4.18 -28.00 -9.85
C ASP A 256 -3.43 -28.34 -8.55
N ASP A 257 -3.45 -29.62 -8.15
CA ASP A 257 -2.86 -30.10 -6.90
C ASP A 257 -1.32 -29.99 -6.86
N ALA A 258 -0.66 -29.91 -8.00
CA ALA A 258 0.80 -29.81 -8.12
C ALA A 258 1.24 -28.38 -8.49
N ALA A 259 0.31 -27.43 -8.61
CA ALA A 259 0.62 -26.08 -9.05
C ALA A 259 1.65 -25.39 -8.14
N PRO A 260 2.71 -24.78 -8.72
CA PRO A 260 3.74 -24.12 -7.94
C PRO A 260 3.34 -22.76 -7.37
N ALA A 261 2.13 -22.28 -7.71
CA ALA A 261 1.53 -21.05 -7.20
C ALA A 261 0.13 -21.33 -6.65
N SER A 262 -0.21 -20.70 -5.52
CA SER A 262 -1.55 -20.77 -4.93
C SER A 262 -1.94 -19.46 -4.26
N LEU A 263 -3.23 -19.26 -4.00
CA LEU A 263 -3.63 -18.27 -2.99
C LEU A 263 -3.09 -18.70 -1.63
N SER A 264 -2.71 -17.74 -0.79
CA SER A 264 -2.28 -18.01 0.58
C SER A 264 -3.40 -18.74 1.35
N THR A 265 -3.03 -19.69 2.21
CA THR A 265 -3.98 -20.39 3.08
C THR A 265 -4.51 -19.51 4.21
N VAL A 266 -3.84 -18.40 4.50
CA VAL A 266 -4.19 -17.47 5.60
C VAL A 266 -4.65 -16.09 5.11
N HIS A 267 -4.47 -15.78 3.81
CA HIS A 267 -4.88 -14.50 3.25
C HIS A 267 -5.12 -14.58 1.74
N VAL A 268 -6.36 -14.74 1.31
CA VAL A 268 -6.76 -14.98 -0.09
C VAL A 268 -6.37 -13.87 -1.09
N LEU A 269 -6.03 -12.67 -0.62
CA LEU A 269 -5.51 -11.62 -1.50
C LEU A 269 -4.05 -11.85 -1.93
N ALA A 270 -3.31 -12.70 -1.23
CA ALA A 270 -1.92 -12.97 -1.53
C ALA A 270 -1.80 -14.17 -2.49
N ILE A 271 -1.18 -13.97 -3.64
CA ILE A 271 -0.71 -15.06 -4.49
C ILE A 271 0.70 -15.43 -4.02
N THR A 272 0.89 -16.69 -3.68
CA THR A 272 2.13 -17.20 -3.07
C THR A 272 2.88 -18.11 -4.01
N ASN A 273 4.22 -17.99 -3.99
CA ASN A 273 5.12 -18.96 -4.58
C ASN A 273 5.32 -20.13 -3.61
N ARG A 274 4.98 -21.35 -4.04
CA ARG A 274 5.08 -22.57 -3.21
C ARG A 274 6.46 -23.23 -3.28
N GLY A 275 7.48 -22.47 -3.71
CA GLY A 275 8.88 -22.87 -3.73
C GLY A 275 9.56 -22.75 -5.09
N ASN A 276 8.85 -22.98 -6.19
CA ASN A 276 9.41 -23.01 -7.55
C ASN A 276 8.51 -22.39 -8.62
N ALA A 277 7.57 -21.50 -8.24
CA ALA A 277 6.71 -20.80 -9.19
C ALA A 277 7.49 -19.84 -10.08
N SER A 278 7.20 -19.89 -11.36
CA SER A 278 7.60 -18.88 -12.34
C SER A 278 6.64 -17.69 -12.35
N ALA A 279 7.02 -16.61 -13.01
CA ALA A 279 6.13 -15.48 -13.25
C ALA A 279 4.88 -15.88 -14.06
N ALA A 280 5.00 -16.85 -14.99
CA ALA A 280 3.88 -17.36 -15.76
C ALA A 280 2.85 -18.12 -14.90
N ASP A 281 3.30 -18.85 -13.88
CA ASP A 281 2.39 -19.53 -12.95
C ASP A 281 1.59 -18.53 -12.10
N ILE A 282 2.25 -17.48 -11.63
CA ILE A 282 1.58 -16.36 -10.89
C ILE A 282 0.57 -15.67 -11.82
N GLU A 283 0.95 -15.41 -13.08
CA GLU A 283 0.09 -14.77 -14.07
C GLU A 283 -1.14 -15.65 -14.39
N ALA A 284 -0.97 -16.94 -14.61
CA ALA A 284 -2.06 -17.87 -14.90
C ALA A 284 -3.08 -17.92 -13.76
N LEU A 285 -2.61 -18.02 -12.51
CA LEU A 285 -3.47 -18.00 -11.33
C LEU A 285 -4.20 -16.65 -11.21
N ALA A 286 -3.50 -15.54 -11.40
CA ALA A 286 -4.09 -14.22 -11.35
C ALA A 286 -5.19 -14.02 -12.40
N LYS A 287 -4.95 -14.46 -13.66
CA LYS A 287 -5.94 -14.41 -14.74
C LYS A 287 -7.19 -15.24 -14.43
N THR A 288 -7.01 -16.43 -13.85
CA THR A 288 -8.12 -17.30 -13.45
C THR A 288 -8.99 -16.62 -12.39
N VAL A 289 -8.39 -16.03 -11.35
CA VAL A 289 -9.11 -15.32 -10.31
C VAL A 289 -9.83 -14.09 -10.87
N ILE A 290 -9.18 -13.30 -11.74
CA ILE A 290 -9.79 -12.14 -12.40
C ILE A 290 -11.01 -12.58 -13.23
N ALA A 291 -10.88 -13.62 -14.04
CA ALA A 291 -11.94 -14.14 -14.89
C ALA A 291 -13.14 -14.59 -14.04
N GLY A 292 -12.92 -15.40 -13.00
CA GLY A 292 -14.01 -15.89 -12.16
C GLY A 292 -14.74 -14.79 -11.38
N VAL A 293 -14.03 -13.78 -10.90
CA VAL A 293 -14.66 -12.61 -10.25
C VAL A 293 -15.46 -11.79 -11.28
N ARG A 294 -14.92 -11.60 -12.47
CA ARG A 294 -15.61 -10.88 -13.55
C ARG A 294 -16.86 -11.63 -14.00
N ASP A 295 -16.79 -12.93 -14.18
CA ASP A 295 -17.91 -13.77 -14.64
C ASP A 295 -19.04 -13.77 -13.60
N LYS A 296 -18.71 -13.74 -12.30
CA LYS A 296 -19.70 -13.76 -11.23
C LYS A 296 -20.31 -12.39 -10.90
N TYR A 297 -19.49 -11.33 -10.91
CA TYR A 297 -19.89 -10.01 -10.40
C TYR A 297 -19.81 -8.89 -11.45
N GLY A 298 -19.32 -9.17 -12.67
CA GLY A 298 -19.10 -8.14 -13.70
C GLY A 298 -17.96 -7.17 -13.36
N LEU A 299 -17.14 -7.48 -12.35
CA LEU A 299 -16.05 -6.63 -11.87
C LEU A 299 -14.68 -7.20 -12.24
N THR A 300 -13.84 -6.39 -12.85
CA THR A 300 -12.45 -6.78 -13.14
C THR A 300 -11.53 -6.33 -12.01
N LEU A 301 -10.89 -7.30 -11.34
CA LEU A 301 -9.87 -7.01 -10.34
C LEU A 301 -8.61 -6.43 -10.98
N VAL A 302 -8.01 -5.45 -10.30
CA VAL A 302 -6.80 -4.78 -10.77
C VAL A 302 -5.61 -5.26 -9.94
N PRO A 303 -4.57 -5.86 -10.59
CA PRO A 303 -3.34 -6.20 -9.91
C PRO A 303 -2.62 -4.97 -9.35
N GLU A 304 -2.14 -5.08 -8.12
CA GLU A 304 -1.38 -4.03 -7.44
C GLU A 304 0.10 -4.00 -7.86
N PRO A 305 0.79 -5.14 -8.05
CA PRO A 305 2.20 -5.17 -8.47
C PRO A 305 2.43 -4.56 -9.85
N VAL A 306 3.59 -3.92 -10.01
CA VAL A 306 4.06 -3.47 -11.32
C VAL A 306 4.50 -4.69 -12.13
N ARG A 307 3.98 -4.81 -13.35
CA ARG A 307 4.29 -5.91 -14.27
C ARG A 307 5.50 -5.56 -15.13
N VAL A 308 6.42 -6.50 -15.24
CA VAL A 308 7.63 -6.37 -16.07
C VAL A 308 7.67 -7.55 -17.04
N GLY A 309 7.38 -7.30 -18.32
CA GLY A 309 7.33 -8.34 -19.36
C GLY A 309 6.13 -9.30 -19.24
N LEU A 310 5.07 -8.87 -18.57
CA LEU A 310 3.81 -9.61 -18.42
C LEU A 310 2.64 -8.73 -18.88
N ASP A 311 1.68 -9.32 -19.58
CA ASP A 311 0.48 -8.65 -20.12
C ASP A 311 -0.80 -9.35 -19.64
N PHE A 312 -1.48 -8.76 -18.65
CA PHE A 312 -2.82 -9.17 -18.22
C PHE A 312 -3.57 -8.07 -17.49
#